data_e2e02a80d2d119e4db96e32758e82543
#
_entry.id   e2e02a80d2d119e4db96e32758e82543
#
_cell.length_a   1.000
_cell.length_b   1.000
_cell.length_c   1.000
_cell.angle_alpha   90.00
_cell.angle_beta   90.00
_cell.angle_gamma   90.00
#
_symmetry.space_group_name_H-M   'P 1'
#
loop_
_entity.id
_entity.type
_entity.pdbx_description
1 polymer ?
#
loop_
_entity_poly.entity_id
_entity_poly.type
_entity_poly.pdbx_seq_one_letter_code
_entity_poly.pdbx_strand_id
1 'polypeptide(L)'
;MGWLNLMEDKNKLQEEIIKADLRNDEKMWKSLDEACTLNSFLEKMTKDELVKIAKKYSVKGITTLKKAAAVEKIKDVVLTKANIALESMEENTLKFVEELIKVNGLKKYKFDEVIYINYLRNRGLAFSGIKDEEAFVVMPEELKEVISKQLNKEVRDKARLNGEIIKAMAGMVYYYGVCNFDLVKASLENIFGKTFEESYLNGLIANGEELGYDYVIEEKLLCHIDVEDVEGVLQLQEKAENDYYKFDKKSLIKAGKIDFVEENKQGAKIEKVLGEVFVIDKNILKDEMVGFIVAIKNEMEMQEAIDNFLEAYEIQSDEERNIFVHELELFAKSIRKWSLKGYTQDEVEKLKARVVNTVKIGRNDPCICGSGKKYKKCCG
;
A
#
# COMPACT_ATOMS: atom_id res chain seq x y z
N MET A 1 31.74 -13.38 -2.49
CA MET A 1 31.28 -13.42 -3.90
C MET A 1 29.75 -13.27 -4.08
N GLY A 2 28.94 -13.49 -3.06
CA GLY A 2 27.47 -13.35 -3.18
C GLY A 2 26.93 -11.91 -3.19
N TRP A 3 27.52 -10.99 -2.46
CA TRP A 3 27.07 -9.60 -2.34
C TRP A 3 27.27 -8.76 -3.60
N LEU A 4 28.38 -8.94 -4.31
CA LEU A 4 28.66 -8.25 -5.58
C LEU A 4 27.69 -8.68 -6.69
N ASN A 5 27.31 -9.97 -6.74
CA ASN A 5 26.29 -10.45 -7.69
C ASN A 5 24.89 -9.91 -7.39
N LEU A 6 24.52 -9.81 -6.09
CA LEU A 6 23.24 -9.22 -5.67
C LEU A 6 23.15 -7.72 -5.97
N MET A 7 24.26 -6.98 -5.85
CA MET A 7 24.30 -5.56 -6.24
C MET A 7 24.27 -5.38 -7.78
N GLU A 8 24.94 -6.25 -8.54
CA GLU A 8 24.84 -6.21 -10.00
C GLU A 8 23.44 -6.57 -10.50
N ASP A 9 22.76 -7.52 -9.89
CA ASP A 9 21.39 -7.88 -10.23
C ASP A 9 20.38 -6.77 -9.83
N LYS A 10 20.56 -6.12 -8.65
CA LYS A 10 19.77 -4.94 -8.27
C LYS A 10 19.98 -3.77 -9.22
N ASN A 11 21.24 -3.49 -9.63
CA ASN A 11 21.53 -2.42 -10.57
C ASN A 11 20.96 -2.71 -11.96
N LYS A 12 21.01 -3.96 -12.43
CA LYS A 12 20.35 -4.36 -13.69
C LYS A 12 18.84 -4.20 -13.64
N LEU A 13 18.22 -4.63 -12.54
CA LEU A 13 16.77 -4.49 -12.33
C LEU A 13 16.37 -3.01 -12.29
N GLN A 14 17.11 -2.16 -11.58
CA GLN A 14 16.89 -0.71 -11.61
C GLN A 14 17.03 -0.11 -13.00
N GLU A 15 18.04 -0.51 -13.77
CA GLU A 15 18.19 -0.05 -15.16
C GLU A 15 17.04 -0.51 -16.06
N GLU A 16 16.51 -1.73 -15.86
CA GLU A 16 15.36 -2.23 -16.63
C GLU A 16 14.07 -1.50 -16.24
N ILE A 17 13.88 -1.18 -14.97
CA ILE A 17 12.76 -0.36 -14.47
C ILE A 17 12.84 1.04 -15.06
N ILE A 18 14.00 1.70 -14.98
CA ILE A 18 14.22 3.04 -15.57
C ILE A 18 13.97 3.01 -17.08
N LYS A 19 14.47 1.99 -17.80
CA LYS A 19 14.23 1.83 -19.24
C LYS A 19 12.76 1.54 -19.58
N ALA A 20 12.03 0.85 -18.68
CA ALA A 20 10.60 0.61 -18.84
C ALA A 20 9.80 1.89 -18.61
N ASP A 21 10.16 2.68 -17.58
CA ASP A 21 9.54 3.96 -17.27
C ASP A 21 9.76 4.98 -18.38
N LEU A 22 10.99 5.14 -18.89
CA LEU A 22 11.28 6.02 -20.03
C LEU A 22 10.49 5.60 -21.27
N ARG A 23 10.35 4.29 -21.56
CA ARG A 23 9.50 3.82 -22.66
C ARG A 23 8.01 4.08 -22.44
N ASN A 24 7.55 4.05 -21.19
CA ASN A 24 6.19 4.47 -20.84
C ASN A 24 6.04 5.98 -20.98
N ASP A 25 7.03 6.77 -20.59
CA ASP A 25 7.04 8.23 -20.74
C ASP A 25 6.96 8.66 -22.20
N GLU A 26 7.74 8.06 -23.10
CA GLU A 26 7.64 8.34 -24.54
C GLU A 26 6.25 8.05 -25.13
N LYS A 27 5.55 7.02 -24.61
CA LYS A 27 4.18 6.71 -25.03
C LYS A 27 3.16 7.68 -24.45
N MET A 28 3.40 8.16 -23.24
CA MET A 28 2.52 9.08 -22.53
C MET A 28 2.62 10.51 -23.08
N TRP A 29 3.83 10.95 -23.48
CA TRP A 29 4.15 12.35 -23.77
C TRP A 29 4.30 12.65 -25.27
N LYS A 30 3.38 12.14 -26.09
CA LYS A 30 3.30 12.47 -27.52
C LYS A 30 2.74 13.88 -27.71
N SER A 31 3.07 14.48 -28.87
CA SER A 31 2.49 15.76 -29.27
C SER A 31 0.95 15.70 -29.28
N LEU A 32 0.33 16.73 -28.72
CA LEU A 32 -1.13 16.88 -28.73
C LEU A 32 -1.58 17.36 -30.10
N ASP A 33 -2.71 16.81 -30.58
CA ASP A 33 -3.39 17.29 -31.77
C ASP A 33 -4.13 18.59 -31.48
N GLU A 34 -4.46 19.39 -32.51
CA GLU A 34 -5.31 20.57 -32.37
C GLU A 34 -6.70 20.20 -31.79
N ALA A 35 -7.28 19.10 -32.28
CA ALA A 35 -8.52 18.55 -31.78
C ALA A 35 -8.23 17.37 -30.82
N CYS A 36 -8.20 17.64 -29.54
CA CYS A 36 -8.02 16.63 -28.48
C CYS A 36 -9.29 15.81 -28.24
N THR A 37 -9.72 15.05 -29.25
CA THR A 37 -10.91 14.19 -29.16
C THR A 37 -10.59 12.83 -28.56
N LEU A 38 -11.59 12.16 -27.98
CA LEU A 38 -11.42 10.79 -27.47
C LEU A 38 -10.91 9.85 -28.60
N ASN A 39 -11.44 10.00 -29.80
CA ASN A 39 -11.02 9.19 -30.95
C ASN A 39 -9.53 9.37 -31.27
N SER A 40 -9.03 10.62 -31.33
CA SER A 40 -7.64 10.91 -31.65
C SER A 40 -6.67 10.30 -30.63
N PHE A 41 -7.01 10.27 -29.35
CA PHE A 41 -6.21 9.60 -28.33
C PHE A 41 -6.24 8.08 -28.45
N LEU A 42 -7.43 7.48 -28.65
CA LEU A 42 -7.56 6.02 -28.77
C LEU A 42 -6.84 5.49 -30.02
N GLU A 43 -6.82 6.23 -31.13
CA GLU A 43 -6.07 5.86 -32.33
C GLU A 43 -4.56 5.85 -32.13
N LYS A 44 -4.03 6.70 -31.25
CA LYS A 44 -2.61 6.73 -30.88
C LYS A 44 -2.20 5.60 -29.93
N MET A 45 -3.17 4.95 -29.26
CA MET A 45 -2.91 3.84 -28.35
C MET A 45 -2.56 2.55 -29.09
N THR A 46 -1.78 1.70 -28.42
CA THR A 46 -1.53 0.33 -28.88
C THR A 46 -2.76 -0.55 -28.69
N LYS A 47 -2.78 -1.70 -29.35
CA LYS A 47 -3.89 -2.66 -29.17
C LYS A 47 -3.96 -3.16 -27.72
N ASP A 48 -2.83 -3.35 -27.06
CA ASP A 48 -2.76 -3.81 -25.67
C ASP A 48 -3.34 -2.76 -24.68
N GLU A 49 -3.07 -1.47 -24.93
CA GLU A 49 -3.69 -0.40 -24.15
C GLU A 49 -5.22 -0.36 -24.33
N LEU A 50 -5.70 -0.54 -25.57
CA LEU A 50 -7.16 -0.66 -25.83
C LEU A 50 -7.78 -1.88 -25.12
N VAL A 51 -7.06 -3.01 -25.06
CA VAL A 51 -7.52 -4.19 -24.33
C VAL A 51 -7.54 -3.94 -22.81
N LYS A 52 -6.58 -3.18 -22.26
CA LYS A 52 -6.60 -2.76 -20.84
C LYS A 52 -7.86 -1.95 -20.54
N ILE A 53 -8.18 -0.95 -21.35
CA ILE A 53 -9.43 -0.17 -21.20
C ILE A 53 -10.65 -1.09 -21.25
N ALA A 54 -10.73 -1.98 -22.26
CA ALA A 54 -11.84 -2.92 -22.42
C ALA A 54 -12.09 -3.78 -21.16
N LYS A 55 -11.00 -4.24 -20.52
CA LYS A 55 -11.09 -5.02 -19.28
C LYS A 55 -11.74 -4.24 -18.14
N LYS A 56 -11.44 -2.94 -18.00
CA LYS A 56 -12.04 -2.07 -16.96
C LYS A 56 -13.56 -1.93 -17.10
N TYR A 57 -14.09 -2.08 -18.32
CA TYR A 57 -15.52 -2.05 -18.61
C TYR A 57 -16.14 -3.45 -18.88
N SER A 58 -15.41 -4.52 -18.60
CA SER A 58 -15.84 -5.91 -18.85
C SER A 58 -16.23 -6.19 -20.31
N VAL A 59 -15.58 -5.53 -21.28
CA VAL A 59 -15.84 -5.69 -22.71
C VAL A 59 -15.01 -6.84 -23.27
N LYS A 60 -15.68 -7.83 -23.86
CA LYS A 60 -15.06 -8.98 -24.50
C LYS A 60 -14.87 -8.81 -26.01
N GLY A 61 -13.93 -9.58 -26.58
CA GLY A 61 -13.75 -9.70 -28.02
C GLY A 61 -12.94 -8.57 -28.69
N ILE A 62 -12.31 -7.67 -27.92
CA ILE A 62 -11.43 -6.60 -28.47
C ILE A 62 -10.17 -7.18 -29.15
N THR A 63 -9.61 -8.26 -28.60
CA THR A 63 -8.40 -8.89 -29.09
C THR A 63 -8.50 -9.42 -30.52
N THR A 64 -9.71 -9.79 -30.97
CA THR A 64 -9.98 -10.33 -32.30
C THR A 64 -10.30 -9.24 -33.34
N LEU A 65 -10.55 -8.00 -32.91
CA LEU A 65 -10.90 -6.91 -33.81
C LEU A 65 -9.65 -6.30 -34.48
N LYS A 66 -9.82 -5.73 -35.67
CA LYS A 66 -8.84 -4.79 -36.25
C LYS A 66 -8.80 -3.51 -35.40
N LYS A 67 -7.68 -2.80 -35.39
CA LYS A 67 -7.45 -1.63 -34.54
C LYS A 67 -8.57 -0.59 -34.66
N ALA A 68 -8.96 -0.21 -35.86
CA ALA A 68 -10.03 0.77 -36.09
C ALA A 68 -11.36 0.36 -35.46
N ALA A 69 -11.77 -0.92 -35.64
CA ALA A 69 -13.00 -1.44 -35.01
C ALA A 69 -12.90 -1.53 -33.49
N ALA A 70 -11.71 -1.80 -32.95
CA ALA A 70 -11.47 -1.77 -31.51
C ALA A 70 -11.59 -0.34 -30.95
N VAL A 71 -11.03 0.67 -31.63
CA VAL A 71 -11.13 2.08 -31.25
C VAL A 71 -12.61 2.53 -31.18
N GLU A 72 -13.39 2.29 -32.23
CA GLU A 72 -14.82 2.67 -32.24
C GLU A 72 -15.61 2.00 -31.11
N LYS A 73 -15.36 0.69 -30.89
CA LYS A 73 -16.03 -0.03 -29.80
C LYS A 73 -15.64 0.49 -28.42
N ILE A 74 -14.35 0.83 -28.21
CA ILE A 74 -13.89 1.39 -26.92
C ILE A 74 -14.46 2.79 -26.73
N LYS A 75 -14.46 3.64 -27.74
CA LYS A 75 -15.03 4.98 -27.71
C LYS A 75 -16.51 4.94 -27.25
N ASP A 76 -17.31 4.09 -27.89
CA ASP A 76 -18.73 3.91 -27.53
C ASP A 76 -18.89 3.48 -26.06
N VAL A 77 -18.12 2.49 -25.64
CA VAL A 77 -18.17 1.97 -24.26
C VAL A 77 -17.75 3.03 -23.24
N VAL A 78 -16.68 3.77 -23.48
CA VAL A 78 -16.18 4.80 -22.55
C VAL A 78 -17.22 5.92 -22.42
N LEU A 79 -17.83 6.36 -23.51
CA LEU A 79 -18.87 7.41 -23.48
C LEU A 79 -20.16 6.94 -22.81
N THR A 80 -20.58 5.69 -23.04
CA THR A 80 -21.86 5.18 -22.53
C THR A 80 -21.77 4.63 -21.10
N LYS A 81 -20.58 4.18 -20.67
CA LYS A 81 -20.35 3.52 -19.38
C LYS A 81 -19.37 4.24 -18.46
N ALA A 82 -19.15 5.53 -18.65
CA ALA A 82 -18.25 6.33 -17.80
C ALA A 82 -18.61 6.24 -16.30
N ASN A 83 -19.91 6.06 -15.98
CA ASN A 83 -20.37 5.86 -14.60
C ASN A 83 -19.69 4.68 -13.89
N ILE A 84 -19.42 3.56 -14.60
CA ILE A 84 -18.73 2.40 -14.02
C ILE A 84 -17.34 2.80 -13.48
N ALA A 85 -16.61 3.60 -14.26
CA ALA A 85 -15.30 4.09 -13.85
C ALA A 85 -15.41 5.07 -12.66
N LEU A 86 -16.37 6.02 -12.70
CA LEU A 86 -16.59 6.98 -11.61
C LEU A 86 -16.96 6.30 -10.30
N GLU A 87 -17.84 5.30 -10.34
CA GLU A 87 -18.28 4.55 -9.16
C GLU A 87 -17.18 3.70 -8.52
N SER A 88 -16.15 3.37 -9.27
CA SER A 88 -14.97 2.62 -8.77
C SER A 88 -13.85 3.50 -8.23
N MET A 89 -13.86 4.81 -8.49
CA MET A 89 -12.81 5.75 -8.06
C MET A 89 -12.78 5.92 -6.54
N GLU A 90 -11.60 6.21 -6.03
CA GLU A 90 -11.43 6.74 -4.69
C GLU A 90 -11.46 8.30 -4.71
N GLU A 91 -11.51 8.89 -3.53
CA GLU A 91 -11.78 10.33 -3.36
C GLU A 91 -10.78 11.24 -4.08
N ASN A 92 -9.47 10.96 -4.02
CA ASN A 92 -8.46 11.85 -4.61
C ASN A 92 -8.47 11.76 -6.13
N THR A 93 -8.66 10.56 -6.68
CA THR A 93 -8.83 10.37 -8.12
C THR A 93 -10.08 11.12 -8.63
N LEU A 94 -11.19 11.07 -7.89
CA LEU A 94 -12.39 11.82 -8.27
C LEU A 94 -12.17 13.33 -8.19
N LYS A 95 -11.47 13.84 -7.16
CA LYS A 95 -11.07 15.25 -7.06
C LYS A 95 -10.22 15.68 -8.25
N PHE A 96 -9.28 14.84 -8.68
CA PHE A 96 -8.47 15.11 -9.86
C PHE A 96 -9.30 15.21 -11.15
N VAL A 97 -10.32 14.34 -11.32
CA VAL A 97 -11.32 14.44 -12.41
C VAL A 97 -12.08 15.76 -12.34
N GLU A 98 -12.55 16.17 -11.16
CA GLU A 98 -13.25 17.45 -10.95
C GLU A 98 -12.36 18.65 -11.25
N GLU A 99 -11.07 18.59 -10.94
CA GLU A 99 -10.09 19.63 -11.30
C GLU A 99 -9.94 19.73 -12.82
N LEU A 100 -9.82 18.60 -13.54
CA LEU A 100 -9.73 18.60 -14.99
C LEU A 100 -10.98 19.26 -15.63
N ILE A 101 -12.16 18.99 -15.10
CA ILE A 101 -13.39 19.63 -15.57
C ILE A 101 -13.37 21.13 -15.31
N LYS A 102 -12.94 21.59 -14.13
CA LYS A 102 -12.87 23.02 -13.77
C LYS A 102 -11.94 23.82 -14.66
N VAL A 103 -10.84 23.21 -15.13
CA VAL A 103 -9.88 23.85 -16.05
C VAL A 103 -10.20 23.58 -17.52
N ASN A 104 -11.44 23.26 -17.81
CA ASN A 104 -11.93 23.01 -19.17
C ASN A 104 -11.24 21.84 -19.89
N GLY A 105 -10.82 20.82 -19.17
CA GLY A 105 -10.24 19.60 -19.70
C GLY A 105 -8.76 19.69 -20.08
N LEU A 106 -8.09 20.83 -19.92
CA LEU A 106 -6.65 20.99 -20.20
C LEU A 106 -5.93 21.53 -18.97
N LYS A 107 -5.11 20.68 -18.35
CA LYS A 107 -4.36 20.99 -17.13
C LYS A 107 -2.86 20.83 -17.37
N LYS A 108 -2.04 21.81 -16.95
CA LYS A 108 -0.59 21.64 -16.95
C LYS A 108 -0.20 20.52 -15.98
N TYR A 109 0.66 19.63 -16.45
CA TYR A 109 1.13 18.46 -15.69
C TYR A 109 1.94 18.86 -14.46
N LYS A 110 1.77 18.08 -13.39
CA LYS A 110 2.63 18.07 -12.20
C LYS A 110 3.10 16.65 -11.93
N PHE A 111 4.34 16.52 -11.47
CA PHE A 111 4.99 15.22 -11.29
C PHE A 111 4.24 14.27 -10.32
N ASP A 112 3.70 14.81 -9.24
CA ASP A 112 2.93 14.08 -8.24
C ASP A 112 1.55 13.58 -8.73
N GLU A 113 1.15 13.97 -9.95
CA GLU A 113 -0.14 13.58 -10.54
C GLU A 113 -0.07 12.37 -11.48
N VAL A 114 1.13 11.85 -11.77
CA VAL A 114 1.35 10.78 -12.78
C VAL A 114 0.50 9.54 -12.49
N ILE A 115 0.30 9.19 -11.22
CA ILE A 115 -0.48 8.03 -10.81
C ILE A 115 -1.96 8.16 -11.23
N TYR A 116 -2.56 9.35 -11.03
CA TYR A 116 -3.94 9.62 -11.44
C TYR A 116 -4.09 9.65 -12.96
N ILE A 117 -3.07 10.17 -13.67
CA ILE A 117 -3.05 10.19 -15.12
C ILE A 117 -3.05 8.76 -15.68
N ASN A 118 -2.18 7.90 -15.18
CA ASN A 118 -2.12 6.48 -15.55
C ASN A 118 -3.44 5.77 -15.27
N TYR A 119 -4.00 5.99 -14.08
CA TYR A 119 -5.29 5.42 -13.69
C TYR A 119 -6.42 5.82 -14.66
N LEU A 120 -6.51 7.10 -15.01
CA LEU A 120 -7.54 7.62 -15.91
C LEU A 120 -7.29 7.18 -17.37
N ARG A 121 -6.03 7.16 -17.81
CA ARG A 121 -5.63 6.68 -19.14
C ARG A 121 -6.00 5.21 -19.34
N ASN A 122 -5.79 4.36 -18.35
CA ASN A 122 -6.17 2.95 -18.37
C ASN A 122 -7.69 2.73 -18.42
N ARG A 123 -8.48 3.80 -18.22
CA ARG A 123 -9.95 3.82 -18.35
C ARG A 123 -10.44 4.65 -19.53
N GLY A 124 -9.51 5.22 -20.31
CA GLY A 124 -9.82 6.06 -21.45
C GLY A 124 -10.49 7.39 -21.10
N LEU A 125 -10.30 7.90 -19.85
CA LEU A 125 -11.00 9.10 -19.36
C LEU A 125 -10.16 10.38 -19.45
N ALA A 126 -8.83 10.27 -19.31
CA ALA A 126 -7.92 11.38 -19.52
C ALA A 126 -6.61 10.86 -20.12
N PHE A 127 -5.89 11.74 -20.78
CA PHE A 127 -4.66 11.44 -21.52
C PHE A 127 -3.61 12.49 -21.22
N SER A 128 -2.38 12.22 -21.59
CA SER A 128 -1.26 13.16 -21.47
C SER A 128 -0.65 13.46 -22.82
N GLY A 129 0.02 14.58 -22.93
CA GLY A 129 0.76 14.94 -24.13
C GLY A 129 1.51 16.26 -23.99
N ILE A 130 2.28 16.61 -25.02
CA ILE A 130 3.10 17.82 -25.09
C ILE A 130 2.48 18.80 -26.08
N LYS A 131 2.39 20.06 -25.68
CA LYS A 131 2.00 21.19 -26.49
C LYS A 131 2.92 22.37 -26.15
N ASP A 132 3.50 22.99 -27.16
CA ASP A 132 4.40 24.15 -26.99
C ASP A 132 5.54 23.88 -25.97
N GLU A 133 6.15 22.68 -26.07
CA GLU A 133 7.20 22.17 -25.19
C GLU A 133 6.78 21.96 -23.71
N GLU A 134 5.52 22.12 -23.40
CA GLU A 134 4.98 21.88 -22.06
C GLU A 134 4.11 20.62 -22.00
N ALA A 135 4.15 19.94 -20.85
CA ALA A 135 3.38 18.73 -20.59
C ALA A 135 1.99 19.06 -20.03
N PHE A 136 0.96 18.44 -20.60
CA PHE A 136 -0.44 18.61 -20.20
C PHE A 136 -1.16 17.31 -19.98
N VAL A 137 -2.17 17.37 -19.11
CA VAL A 137 -3.20 16.34 -18.97
C VAL A 137 -4.47 16.83 -19.65
N VAL A 138 -5.06 15.95 -20.45
CA VAL A 138 -6.22 16.29 -21.30
C VAL A 138 -7.37 15.36 -21.04
N MET A 139 -8.52 15.92 -20.71
CA MET A 139 -9.81 15.23 -20.75
C MET A 139 -10.55 15.68 -22.02
N PRO A 140 -10.85 14.80 -22.98
CA PRO A 140 -11.62 15.13 -24.17
C PRO A 140 -12.96 15.79 -23.84
N GLU A 141 -13.40 16.73 -24.70
CA GLU A 141 -14.62 17.51 -24.50
C GLU A 141 -15.85 16.61 -24.32
N GLU A 142 -15.93 15.56 -25.16
CA GLU A 142 -17.05 14.60 -25.11
C GLU A 142 -17.16 13.93 -23.74
N LEU A 143 -16.01 13.61 -23.12
CA LEU A 143 -15.97 12.99 -21.79
C LEU A 143 -16.28 14.00 -20.70
N LYS A 144 -15.79 15.23 -20.82
CA LYS A 144 -16.08 16.31 -19.87
C LYS A 144 -17.59 16.52 -19.74
N GLU A 145 -18.32 16.56 -20.85
CA GLU A 145 -19.78 16.70 -20.84
C GLU A 145 -20.48 15.50 -20.18
N VAL A 146 -20.07 14.27 -20.56
CA VAL A 146 -20.65 13.04 -20.03
C VAL A 146 -20.42 12.92 -18.52
N ILE A 147 -19.19 13.15 -18.08
CA ILE A 147 -18.80 13.02 -16.67
C ILE A 147 -19.46 14.11 -15.82
N SER A 148 -19.47 15.37 -16.28
CA SER A 148 -20.11 16.48 -15.55
C SER A 148 -21.57 16.22 -15.20
N LYS A 149 -22.31 15.56 -16.09
CA LYS A 149 -23.72 15.19 -15.87
C LYS A 149 -23.90 14.09 -14.82
N GLN A 150 -22.88 13.28 -14.61
CA GLN A 150 -22.90 12.14 -13.67
C GLN A 150 -22.36 12.51 -12.28
N LEU A 151 -21.58 13.59 -12.16
CA LEU A 151 -21.02 14.05 -10.90
C LEU A 151 -22.12 14.61 -9.99
N ASN A 152 -22.50 13.80 -9.00
CA ASN A 152 -23.49 14.15 -8.00
C ASN A 152 -23.00 13.81 -6.58
N LYS A 153 -23.81 14.03 -5.57
CA LYS A 153 -23.47 13.75 -4.18
C LYS A 153 -23.21 12.26 -3.95
N GLU A 154 -24.00 11.39 -4.56
CA GLU A 154 -23.92 9.93 -4.38
C GLU A 154 -22.56 9.40 -4.88
N VAL A 155 -22.11 9.84 -6.07
CA VAL A 155 -20.78 9.49 -6.63
C VAL A 155 -19.67 9.96 -5.71
N ARG A 156 -19.75 11.17 -5.15
CA ARG A 156 -18.74 11.69 -4.19
C ARG A 156 -18.73 10.91 -2.88
N ASP A 157 -19.88 10.59 -2.34
CA ASP A 157 -20.02 9.81 -1.11
C ASP A 157 -19.47 8.39 -1.31
N LYS A 158 -19.71 7.78 -2.48
CA LYS A 158 -19.16 6.47 -2.84
C LYS A 158 -17.63 6.53 -3.00
N ALA A 159 -17.10 7.54 -3.68
CA ALA A 159 -15.65 7.70 -3.84
C ALA A 159 -14.93 7.89 -2.50
N ARG A 160 -15.51 8.63 -1.57
CA ARG A 160 -14.99 8.76 -0.21
C ARG A 160 -14.97 7.41 0.51
N LEU A 161 -16.07 6.65 0.45
CA LEU A 161 -16.15 5.32 1.03
C LEU A 161 -15.11 4.37 0.41
N ASN A 162 -14.95 4.38 -0.92
CA ASN A 162 -13.93 3.60 -1.61
C ASN A 162 -12.54 3.93 -1.09
N GLY A 163 -12.21 5.21 -0.95
CA GLY A 163 -10.93 5.67 -0.41
C GLY A 163 -10.70 5.26 1.06
N GLU A 164 -11.74 5.27 1.89
CA GLU A 164 -11.65 4.78 3.26
C GLU A 164 -11.39 3.26 3.30
N ILE A 165 -12.06 2.49 2.43
CA ILE A 165 -11.87 1.03 2.35
C ILE A 165 -10.47 0.70 1.86
N ILE A 166 -9.99 1.33 0.79
CA ILE A 166 -8.63 1.11 0.25
C ILE A 166 -7.59 1.42 1.33
N LYS A 167 -7.71 2.56 2.03
CA LYS A 167 -6.80 2.91 3.13
C LYS A 167 -6.90 1.93 4.29
N ALA A 168 -8.09 1.44 4.62
CA ALA A 168 -8.23 0.44 5.68
C ALA A 168 -7.51 -0.87 5.30
N MET A 169 -7.60 -1.32 4.04
CA MET A 169 -6.87 -2.48 3.53
C MET A 169 -5.36 -2.27 3.56
N ALA A 170 -4.87 -1.13 3.08
CA ALA A 170 -3.45 -0.77 3.16
C ALA A 170 -2.95 -0.72 4.62
N GLY A 171 -3.75 -0.15 5.54
CA GLY A 171 -3.44 -0.16 6.97
C GLY A 171 -3.42 -1.55 7.60
N MET A 172 -4.24 -2.48 7.11
CA MET A 172 -4.20 -3.88 7.57
C MET A 172 -2.88 -4.54 7.19
N VAL A 173 -2.43 -4.41 5.93
CA VAL A 173 -1.14 -5.00 5.52
C VAL A 173 0.05 -4.28 6.12
N TYR A 174 -0.04 -2.98 6.39
CA TYR A 174 0.99 -2.26 7.16
C TYR A 174 1.25 -2.92 8.52
N TYR A 175 0.18 -3.33 9.22
CA TYR A 175 0.28 -3.93 10.55
C TYR A 175 0.45 -5.45 10.53
N TYR A 176 -0.10 -6.14 9.53
CA TYR A 176 -0.11 -7.61 9.50
C TYR A 176 0.85 -8.21 8.46
N GLY A 177 1.39 -7.41 7.56
CA GLY A 177 2.27 -7.84 6.46
C GLY A 177 1.53 -8.55 5.35
N VAL A 178 0.92 -9.69 5.69
CA VAL A 178 0.20 -10.55 4.75
C VAL A 178 -1.19 -10.84 5.28
N CYS A 179 -2.20 -10.67 4.44
CA CYS A 179 -3.60 -10.93 4.75
C CYS A 179 -4.25 -11.78 3.66
N ASN A 180 -4.97 -12.84 4.03
CA ASN A 180 -5.84 -13.50 3.07
C ASN A 180 -7.14 -12.69 2.87
N PHE A 181 -7.83 -12.94 1.77
CA PHE A 181 -9.04 -12.21 1.39
C PHE A 181 -10.16 -12.33 2.44
N ASP A 182 -10.33 -13.50 3.07
CA ASP A 182 -11.37 -13.72 4.07
C ASP A 182 -11.15 -12.87 5.33
N LEU A 183 -9.90 -12.75 5.80
CA LEU A 183 -9.53 -11.86 6.90
C LEU A 183 -9.81 -10.40 6.54
N VAL A 184 -9.42 -9.97 5.34
CA VAL A 184 -9.66 -8.61 4.85
C VAL A 184 -11.16 -8.30 4.84
N LYS A 185 -11.95 -9.17 4.20
CA LYS A 185 -13.40 -9.01 4.09
C LYS A 185 -14.07 -8.95 5.48
N ALA A 186 -13.81 -9.95 6.33
CA ALA A 186 -14.41 -10.01 7.67
C ALA A 186 -14.04 -8.78 8.52
N SER A 187 -12.79 -8.32 8.44
CA SER A 187 -12.34 -7.12 9.15
C SER A 187 -13.04 -5.86 8.66
N LEU A 188 -13.14 -5.67 7.34
CA LEU A 188 -13.84 -4.54 6.75
C LEU A 188 -15.33 -4.54 7.10
N GLU A 189 -16.01 -5.68 7.01
CA GLU A 189 -17.43 -5.80 7.38
C GLU A 189 -17.66 -5.43 8.84
N ASN A 190 -16.78 -5.87 9.74
CA ASN A 190 -16.85 -5.49 11.15
C ASN A 190 -16.60 -3.98 11.38
N ILE A 191 -15.61 -3.39 10.73
CA ILE A 191 -15.20 -1.98 10.90
C ILE A 191 -16.23 -1.01 10.32
N PHE A 192 -16.81 -1.36 9.15
CA PHE A 192 -17.79 -0.51 8.47
C PHE A 192 -19.24 -0.82 8.85
N GLY A 193 -19.49 -1.90 9.60
CA GLY A 193 -20.82 -2.31 10.05
C GLY A 193 -21.76 -2.71 8.92
N LYS A 194 -21.24 -3.23 7.80
CA LYS A 194 -22.02 -3.65 6.63
C LYS A 194 -21.31 -4.74 5.84
N THR A 195 -22.09 -5.52 5.09
CA THR A 195 -21.56 -6.55 4.19
C THR A 195 -21.06 -5.95 2.88
N PHE A 196 -20.08 -6.62 2.27
CA PHE A 196 -19.53 -6.23 0.98
C PHE A 196 -19.56 -7.41 0.00
N GLU A 197 -19.96 -7.13 -1.23
CA GLU A 197 -19.82 -8.07 -2.32
C GLU A 197 -18.33 -8.30 -2.63
N GLU A 198 -17.96 -9.56 -2.86
CA GLU A 198 -16.56 -9.96 -3.11
C GLU A 198 -15.99 -9.25 -4.36
N SER A 199 -16.79 -9.19 -5.43
CA SER A 199 -16.41 -8.49 -6.67
C SER A 199 -16.13 -7.01 -6.46
N TYR A 200 -16.85 -6.36 -5.57
CA TYR A 200 -16.63 -4.95 -5.21
C TYR A 200 -15.30 -4.76 -4.47
N LEU A 201 -15.02 -5.58 -3.45
CA LEU A 201 -13.75 -5.51 -2.73
C LEU A 201 -12.56 -5.83 -3.63
N ASN A 202 -12.64 -6.85 -4.47
CA ASN A 202 -11.60 -7.19 -5.45
C ASN A 202 -11.33 -6.02 -6.41
N GLY A 203 -12.38 -5.31 -6.83
CA GLY A 203 -12.24 -4.09 -7.64
C GLY A 203 -11.50 -2.98 -6.91
N LEU A 204 -11.78 -2.76 -5.63
CA LEU A 204 -11.09 -1.75 -4.81
C LEU A 204 -9.64 -2.13 -4.50
N ILE A 205 -9.37 -3.41 -4.24
CA ILE A 205 -7.99 -3.91 -4.05
C ILE A 205 -7.15 -3.61 -5.30
N ALA A 206 -7.64 -4.01 -6.49
CA ALA A 206 -6.93 -3.74 -7.74
C ALA A 206 -6.77 -2.24 -8.06
N ASN A 207 -7.75 -1.41 -7.65
CA ASN A 207 -7.64 0.04 -7.80
C ASN A 207 -6.60 0.65 -6.86
N GLY A 208 -6.50 0.19 -5.62
CA GLY A 208 -5.52 0.67 -4.67
C GLY A 208 -4.09 0.29 -5.09
N GLU A 209 -3.85 -0.93 -5.58
CA GLU A 209 -2.57 -1.33 -6.16
C GLU A 209 -2.20 -0.44 -7.36
N GLU A 210 -3.14 -0.18 -8.28
CA GLU A 210 -2.93 0.71 -9.43
C GLU A 210 -2.66 2.17 -9.02
N LEU A 211 -3.18 2.60 -7.87
CA LEU A 211 -2.97 3.93 -7.29
C LEU A 211 -1.75 4.03 -6.37
N GLY A 212 -0.92 2.97 -6.30
CA GLY A 212 0.34 2.97 -5.56
C GLY A 212 0.19 2.94 -4.04
N TYR A 213 -0.90 2.37 -3.52
CA TYR A 213 -0.95 2.04 -2.10
C TYR A 213 0.03 0.91 -1.79
N ASP A 214 0.63 0.93 -0.60
CA ASP A 214 1.76 0.08 -0.20
C ASP A 214 1.41 -1.40 -0.05
N TYR A 215 0.77 -1.97 -1.07
CA TYR A 215 0.48 -3.40 -1.16
C TYR A 215 0.47 -3.92 -2.59
N VAL A 216 0.70 -5.21 -2.71
CA VAL A 216 0.58 -5.99 -3.95
C VAL A 216 -0.35 -7.18 -3.75
N ILE A 217 -0.89 -7.68 -4.86
CA ILE A 217 -1.76 -8.86 -4.86
C ILE A 217 -0.94 -10.05 -5.32
N GLU A 218 -0.75 -11.04 -4.44
CA GLU A 218 -0.13 -12.32 -4.78
C GLU A 218 -1.15 -13.44 -4.60
N GLU A 219 -1.57 -14.04 -5.71
CA GLU A 219 -2.64 -15.07 -5.73
C GLU A 219 -3.94 -14.58 -5.07
N LYS A 220 -4.20 -14.97 -3.81
CA LYS A 220 -5.35 -14.57 -2.99
C LYS A 220 -4.93 -13.84 -1.72
N LEU A 221 -3.69 -13.38 -1.68
CA LEU A 221 -3.12 -12.67 -0.56
C LEU A 221 -2.97 -11.19 -0.91
N LEU A 222 -3.16 -10.35 0.08
CA LEU A 222 -2.82 -8.95 0.07
C LEU A 222 -1.54 -8.79 0.89
N CYS A 223 -0.44 -8.40 0.27
CA CYS A 223 0.88 -8.35 0.87
C CYS A 223 1.39 -6.91 0.90
N HIS A 224 2.00 -6.49 2.02
CA HIS A 224 2.73 -5.21 2.04
C HIS A 224 3.92 -5.28 1.08
N ILE A 225 4.21 -4.18 0.38
CA ILE A 225 5.29 -4.14 -0.63
C ILE A 225 6.68 -4.47 -0.08
N ASP A 226 6.90 -4.24 1.22
CA ASP A 226 8.17 -4.49 1.89
C ASP A 226 8.27 -5.90 2.51
N VAL A 227 7.29 -6.78 2.32
CA VAL A 227 7.40 -8.17 2.78
C VAL A 227 8.35 -8.92 1.85
N GLU A 228 9.47 -9.40 2.38
CA GLU A 228 10.50 -10.11 1.61
C GLU A 228 10.20 -11.62 1.46
N ASP A 229 9.58 -12.23 2.49
CA ASP A 229 9.23 -13.66 2.54
C ASP A 229 7.77 -13.84 2.99
N VAL A 230 6.87 -13.85 2.03
CA VAL A 230 5.42 -14.01 2.26
C VAL A 230 5.09 -15.33 2.95
N GLU A 231 5.73 -16.42 2.53
CA GLU A 231 5.50 -17.76 3.11
C GLU A 231 6.04 -17.84 4.54
N GLY A 232 7.21 -17.29 4.80
CA GLY A 232 7.80 -17.20 6.14
C GLY A 232 6.91 -16.41 7.11
N VAL A 233 6.38 -15.26 6.70
CA VAL A 233 5.44 -14.47 7.51
C VAL A 233 4.18 -15.28 7.83
N LEU A 234 3.58 -15.96 6.86
CA LEU A 234 2.40 -16.80 7.08
C LEU A 234 2.67 -17.94 8.05
N GLN A 235 3.78 -18.64 7.92
CA GLN A 235 4.19 -19.73 8.83
C GLN A 235 4.38 -19.24 10.26
N LEU A 236 4.95 -18.05 10.44
CA LEU A 236 5.11 -17.43 11.76
C LEU A 236 3.75 -17.01 12.35
N GLN A 237 2.88 -16.46 11.52
CA GLN A 237 1.51 -16.12 11.95
C GLN A 237 0.71 -17.35 12.36
N GLU A 238 0.84 -18.48 11.67
CA GLU A 238 0.19 -19.74 12.07
C GLU A 238 0.67 -20.26 13.43
N LYS A 239 1.97 -20.13 13.72
CA LYS A 239 2.56 -20.52 15.00
C LYS A 239 2.17 -19.58 16.14
N ALA A 240 1.80 -18.34 15.85
CA ALA A 240 1.39 -17.36 16.86
C ALA A 240 0.02 -17.72 17.45
N GLU A 241 -0.02 -17.94 18.77
CA GLU A 241 -1.22 -18.36 19.52
C GLU A 241 -2.26 -17.25 19.67
N ASN A 242 -1.88 -15.99 19.44
CA ASN A 242 -2.78 -14.84 19.53
C ASN A 242 -3.59 -14.66 18.23
N ASP A 243 -4.79 -14.11 18.39
CA ASP A 243 -5.57 -13.59 17.26
C ASP A 243 -4.90 -12.34 16.65
N TYR A 244 -5.41 -11.87 15.50
CA TYR A 244 -4.99 -10.59 14.94
C TYR A 244 -5.34 -9.44 15.88
N TYR A 245 -4.42 -8.47 16.04
CA TYR A 245 -4.67 -7.25 16.81
C TYR A 245 -5.84 -6.48 16.19
N LYS A 246 -6.80 -6.08 17.00
CA LYS A 246 -8.02 -5.40 16.53
C LYS A 246 -7.79 -3.88 16.51
N PHE A 247 -7.43 -3.36 15.36
CA PHE A 247 -7.36 -1.92 15.14
C PHE A 247 -8.76 -1.34 14.89
N ASP A 248 -8.97 -0.10 15.35
CA ASP A 248 -10.16 0.65 14.99
C ASP A 248 -10.07 1.22 13.56
N LYS A 249 -11.21 1.63 13.00
CA LYS A 249 -11.32 2.21 11.65
C LYS A 249 -10.36 3.37 11.43
N LYS A 250 -10.24 4.28 12.40
CA LYS A 250 -9.43 5.50 12.29
C LYS A 250 -7.94 5.15 12.22
N SER A 251 -7.50 4.21 13.03
CA SER A 251 -6.11 3.72 13.06
C SER A 251 -5.73 3.09 11.72
N LEU A 252 -6.58 2.21 11.17
CA LEU A 252 -6.32 1.58 9.88
C LEU A 252 -6.31 2.58 8.73
N ILE A 253 -7.27 3.51 8.67
CA ILE A 253 -7.28 4.56 7.64
C ILE A 253 -6.05 5.48 7.76
N LYS A 254 -5.56 5.76 8.99
CA LYS A 254 -4.33 6.54 9.19
C LYS A 254 -3.12 5.76 8.68
N ALA A 255 -3.01 4.48 9.03
CA ALA A 255 -1.90 3.61 8.64
C ALA A 255 -1.86 3.27 7.15
N GLY A 256 -2.99 3.31 6.47
CA GLY A 256 -3.05 3.09 5.02
C GLY A 256 -2.88 4.33 4.17
N LYS A 257 -2.37 5.43 4.70
CA LYS A 257 -1.90 6.56 3.88
C LYS A 257 -0.55 6.21 3.29
N ILE A 258 -0.31 6.61 2.06
CA ILE A 258 1.01 6.50 1.41
C ILE A 258 2.05 7.19 2.30
N ASP A 259 3.25 6.62 2.41
CA ASP A 259 4.36 7.07 3.26
C ASP A 259 4.05 7.14 4.77
N PHE A 260 3.06 6.36 5.24
CA PHE A 260 2.76 6.32 6.67
C PHE A 260 3.87 5.59 7.44
N VAL A 261 4.32 6.21 8.51
CA VAL A 261 5.19 5.59 9.53
C VAL A 261 4.49 5.71 10.87
N GLU A 262 4.43 4.61 11.61
CA GLU A 262 3.81 4.62 12.94
C GLU A 262 4.68 5.42 13.92
N GLU A 263 4.14 6.54 14.40
CA GLU A 263 4.78 7.34 15.44
C GLU A 263 4.74 6.58 16.76
N ASN A 264 5.90 6.36 17.37
CA ASN A 264 5.99 5.84 18.71
C ASN A 264 7.02 6.60 19.56
N LYS A 265 6.91 6.47 20.88
CA LYS A 265 7.76 7.21 21.82
C LYS A 265 9.24 6.83 21.73
N GLN A 266 9.53 5.57 21.43
CA GLN A 266 10.90 5.09 21.36
C GLN A 266 11.57 5.54 20.07
N GLY A 267 10.84 5.51 18.93
CA GLY A 267 11.32 6.10 17.68
C GLY A 267 11.67 7.59 17.84
N ALA A 268 10.77 8.39 18.42
CA ALA A 268 11.04 9.81 18.68
C ALA A 268 12.24 10.02 19.64
N LYS A 269 12.49 9.10 20.55
CA LYS A 269 13.63 9.17 21.46
C LYS A 269 14.95 8.91 20.74
N ILE A 270 15.01 7.88 19.87
CA ILE A 270 16.24 7.60 19.11
C ILE A 270 16.53 8.71 18.11
N GLU A 271 15.52 9.26 17.41
CA GLU A 271 15.70 10.42 16.55
C GLU A 271 16.31 11.62 17.29
N LYS A 272 15.84 11.88 18.52
CA LYS A 272 16.38 12.95 19.36
C LYS A 272 17.82 12.69 19.76
N VAL A 273 18.13 11.47 20.24
CA VAL A 273 19.49 11.10 20.69
C VAL A 273 20.49 11.18 19.54
N LEU A 274 20.12 10.70 18.34
CA LEU A 274 20.94 10.82 17.14
C LEU A 274 21.16 12.27 16.73
N GLY A 275 20.09 13.09 16.75
CA GLY A 275 20.15 14.51 16.40
C GLY A 275 20.92 15.40 17.41
N GLU A 276 21.19 14.93 18.63
CA GLU A 276 22.05 15.58 19.61
C GLU A 276 23.55 15.35 19.32
N VAL A 277 23.88 14.27 18.65
CA VAL A 277 25.26 13.87 18.36
C VAL A 277 25.65 14.16 16.91
N PHE A 278 24.75 13.88 15.96
CA PHE A 278 25.01 13.99 14.53
C PHE A 278 24.20 15.10 13.86
N VAL A 279 24.79 15.74 12.85
CA VAL A 279 24.07 16.66 11.97
C VAL A 279 23.47 15.86 10.83
N ILE A 280 22.21 15.47 10.96
CA ILE A 280 21.52 14.60 10.00
C ILE A 280 20.37 15.37 9.32
N ASP A 281 20.22 15.20 8.00
CA ASP A 281 19.01 15.64 7.32
C ASP A 281 17.81 14.83 7.82
N LYS A 282 16.70 15.51 8.12
CA LYS A 282 15.52 14.87 8.71
C LYS A 282 14.86 13.83 7.78
N ASN A 283 14.96 14.01 6.45
CA ASN A 283 14.39 13.05 5.51
C ASN A 283 15.28 11.79 5.45
N ILE A 284 16.60 11.97 5.46
CA ILE A 284 17.56 10.84 5.50
C ILE A 284 17.32 10.03 6.79
N LEU A 285 17.25 10.70 7.95
CA LEU A 285 16.99 10.01 9.22
C LEU A 285 15.65 9.27 9.20
N LYS A 286 14.60 9.88 8.61
CA LYS A 286 13.31 9.22 8.46
C LYS A 286 13.41 7.96 7.60
N ASP A 287 14.12 8.02 6.49
CA ASP A 287 14.29 6.88 5.59
C ASP A 287 15.08 5.74 6.27
N GLU A 288 16.13 6.06 7.03
CA GLU A 288 16.88 5.09 7.84
C GLU A 288 16.01 4.44 8.92
N MET A 289 15.18 5.23 9.62
CA MET A 289 14.22 4.71 10.61
C MET A 289 13.18 3.79 9.96
N VAL A 290 12.70 4.11 8.76
CA VAL A 290 11.81 3.23 7.99
C VAL A 290 12.52 1.93 7.63
N GLY A 291 13.75 1.99 7.14
CA GLY A 291 14.57 0.81 6.84
C GLY A 291 14.73 -0.10 8.06
N PHE A 292 15.02 0.47 9.22
CA PHE A 292 15.12 -0.28 10.48
C PHE A 292 13.78 -0.94 10.86
N ILE A 293 12.66 -0.22 10.76
CA ILE A 293 11.32 -0.76 11.04
C ILE A 293 11.02 -1.94 10.10
N VAL A 294 11.31 -1.81 8.81
CA VAL A 294 11.09 -2.85 7.80
C VAL A 294 11.95 -4.09 8.09
N ALA A 295 13.22 -3.91 8.45
CA ALA A 295 14.12 -4.99 8.82
C ALA A 295 13.57 -5.80 10.02
N ILE A 296 13.13 -5.11 11.09
CA ILE A 296 12.54 -5.76 12.27
C ILE A 296 11.21 -6.46 11.94
N LYS A 297 10.39 -5.91 11.05
CA LYS A 297 9.14 -6.52 10.60
C LYS A 297 9.38 -7.77 9.74
N ASN A 298 10.47 -7.81 8.97
CA ASN A 298 10.93 -8.97 8.20
C ASN A 298 11.73 -9.98 9.03
N GLU A 299 11.69 -9.86 10.36
CA GLU A 299 12.35 -10.78 11.32
C GLU A 299 13.87 -10.83 11.18
N MET A 300 14.51 -9.77 10.66
CA MET A 300 15.97 -9.65 10.75
C MET A 300 16.39 -9.78 12.22
N GLU A 301 17.53 -10.45 12.47
CA GLU A 301 18.06 -10.57 13.81
C GLU A 301 18.33 -9.18 14.39
N MET A 302 17.92 -8.95 15.66
CA MET A 302 17.89 -7.59 16.24
C MET A 302 19.29 -6.95 16.26
N GLN A 303 20.33 -7.72 16.60
CA GLN A 303 21.69 -7.19 16.64
C GLN A 303 22.19 -6.83 15.23
N GLU A 304 21.85 -7.65 14.24
CA GLU A 304 22.18 -7.39 12.84
C GLU A 304 21.46 -6.11 12.32
N ALA A 305 20.20 -5.93 12.65
CA ALA A 305 19.47 -4.72 12.28
C ALA A 305 20.08 -3.46 12.93
N ILE A 306 20.48 -3.55 14.20
CA ILE A 306 21.13 -2.47 14.93
C ILE A 306 22.51 -2.16 14.32
N ASP A 307 23.32 -3.17 14.03
CA ASP A 307 24.64 -2.99 13.46
C ASP A 307 24.56 -2.35 12.06
N ASN A 308 23.63 -2.82 11.21
CA ASN A 308 23.37 -2.23 9.89
C ASN A 308 22.91 -0.76 9.98
N PHE A 309 22.04 -0.44 10.95
CA PHE A 309 21.60 0.94 11.17
C PHE A 309 22.75 1.85 11.60
N LEU A 310 23.61 1.37 12.50
CA LEU A 310 24.72 2.16 13.04
C LEU A 310 25.93 2.27 12.10
N GLU A 311 26.00 1.48 11.00
CA GLU A 311 27.07 1.62 9.99
C GLU A 311 27.09 2.99 9.31
N ALA A 312 25.93 3.69 9.23
CA ALA A 312 25.85 5.02 8.65
C ALA A 312 26.48 6.13 9.52
N TYR A 313 26.86 5.83 10.78
CA TYR A 313 27.26 6.81 11.77
C TYR A 313 28.71 6.62 12.23
N GLU A 314 29.49 7.71 12.26
CA GLU A 314 30.86 7.72 12.80
C GLU A 314 30.86 7.80 14.34
N ILE A 315 30.61 6.67 15.00
CA ILE A 315 30.55 6.58 16.46
C ILE A 315 31.97 6.62 17.05
N GLN A 316 32.21 7.50 18.02
CA GLN A 316 33.53 7.84 18.50
C GLN A 316 34.02 6.96 19.68
N SER A 317 33.09 6.29 20.39
CA SER A 317 33.45 5.47 21.56
C SER A 317 32.47 4.30 21.76
N ASP A 318 32.94 3.30 22.53
CA ASP A 318 32.07 2.17 22.92
C ASP A 318 30.92 2.63 23.85
N GLU A 319 31.15 3.64 24.69
CA GLU A 319 30.10 4.19 25.54
C GLU A 319 28.98 4.82 24.71
N GLU A 320 29.35 5.60 23.71
CA GLU A 320 28.39 6.21 22.79
C GLU A 320 27.60 5.14 22.00
N ARG A 321 28.32 4.13 21.47
CA ARG A 321 27.70 3.00 20.79
C ARG A 321 26.69 2.26 21.68
N ASN A 322 27.04 2.00 22.94
CA ASN A 322 26.16 1.31 23.88
C ASN A 322 24.86 2.08 24.16
N ILE A 323 24.89 3.42 24.16
CA ILE A 323 23.71 4.25 24.31
C ILE A 323 22.78 4.05 23.09
N PHE A 324 23.31 4.12 21.86
CA PHE A 324 22.51 3.91 20.66
C PHE A 324 21.95 2.50 20.56
N VAL A 325 22.78 1.48 20.85
CA VAL A 325 22.33 0.08 20.88
C VAL A 325 21.17 -0.10 21.84
N HIS A 326 21.27 0.42 23.06
CA HIS A 326 20.20 0.33 24.06
C HIS A 326 18.90 0.99 23.59
N GLU A 327 18.98 2.18 23.02
CA GLU A 327 17.77 2.89 22.53
C GLU A 327 17.16 2.18 21.30
N LEU A 328 17.98 1.64 20.39
CA LEU A 328 17.50 0.87 19.24
C LEU A 328 16.87 -0.47 19.66
N GLU A 329 17.39 -1.15 20.68
CA GLU A 329 16.75 -2.33 21.25
C GLU A 329 15.35 -2.02 21.81
N LEU A 330 15.22 -0.91 22.55
CA LEU A 330 13.92 -0.47 23.07
C LEU A 330 12.97 -0.11 21.94
N PHE A 331 13.48 0.52 20.89
CA PHE A 331 12.70 0.84 19.71
C PHE A 331 12.24 -0.43 18.97
N ALA A 332 13.14 -1.38 18.70
CA ALA A 332 12.83 -2.65 18.05
C ALA A 332 11.71 -3.41 18.79
N LYS A 333 11.77 -3.48 20.14
CA LYS A 333 10.73 -4.12 20.97
C LYS A 333 9.38 -3.41 20.90
N SER A 334 9.38 -2.11 20.59
CA SER A 334 8.15 -1.30 20.46
C SER A 334 7.50 -1.37 19.08
N ILE A 335 8.19 -1.94 18.07
CA ILE A 335 7.67 -2.11 16.71
C ILE A 335 6.65 -3.25 16.68
N ARG A 336 5.53 -3.00 15.99
CA ARG A 336 4.51 -4.02 15.72
C ARG A 336 5.00 -4.97 14.64
N LYS A 337 5.02 -6.27 14.94
CA LYS A 337 5.55 -7.29 14.04
C LYS A 337 4.48 -7.96 13.20
N TRP A 338 4.82 -8.30 11.97
CA TRP A 338 3.97 -9.05 11.06
C TRP A 338 3.75 -10.49 11.55
N SER A 339 4.79 -11.14 12.02
CA SER A 339 4.75 -12.47 12.63
C SER A 339 3.85 -12.56 13.85
N LEU A 340 3.71 -11.45 14.59
CA LEU A 340 2.86 -11.36 15.78
C LEU A 340 1.46 -10.79 15.47
N LYS A 341 1.04 -10.80 14.19
CA LYS A 341 -0.31 -10.36 13.78
C LYS A 341 -0.66 -8.95 14.23
N GLY A 342 0.33 -8.02 14.15
CA GLY A 342 0.15 -6.61 14.50
C GLY A 342 0.32 -6.26 15.97
N TYR A 343 0.77 -7.19 16.80
CA TYR A 343 1.18 -6.91 18.18
C TYR A 343 2.66 -6.54 18.25
N THR A 344 3.01 -5.81 19.33
CA THR A 344 4.40 -5.74 19.80
C THR A 344 4.73 -6.97 20.64
N GLN A 345 6.02 -7.25 20.84
CA GLN A 345 6.44 -8.37 21.69
C GLN A 345 5.92 -8.24 23.13
N ASP A 346 6.02 -7.04 23.72
CA ASP A 346 5.54 -6.75 25.06
C ASP A 346 4.03 -6.99 25.22
N GLU A 347 3.23 -6.67 24.18
CA GLU A 347 1.78 -6.90 24.22
C GLU A 347 1.46 -8.39 24.23
N VAL A 348 2.16 -9.20 23.44
CA VAL A 348 1.98 -10.67 23.45
C VAL A 348 2.38 -11.29 24.79
N GLU A 349 3.49 -10.85 25.39
CA GLU A 349 3.92 -11.33 26.72
C GLU A 349 2.88 -11.00 27.79
N LYS A 350 2.29 -9.80 27.76
CA LYS A 350 1.19 -9.40 28.66
C LYS A 350 -0.07 -10.24 28.45
N LEU A 351 -0.40 -10.59 27.20
CA LEU A 351 -1.52 -11.50 26.91
C LEU A 351 -1.29 -12.88 27.52
N LYS A 352 -0.12 -13.47 27.32
CA LYS A 352 0.26 -14.76 27.89
C LYS A 352 0.21 -14.75 29.41
N ALA A 353 0.73 -13.71 30.05
CA ALA A 353 0.69 -13.55 31.51
C ALA A 353 -0.76 -13.44 32.06
N ARG A 354 -1.69 -12.79 31.33
CA ARG A 354 -3.10 -12.71 31.73
C ARG A 354 -3.78 -14.07 31.62
N VAL A 355 -3.52 -14.86 30.59
CA VAL A 355 -4.11 -16.20 30.43
C VAL A 355 -3.68 -17.10 31.60
N VAL A 356 -2.40 -17.07 31.99
CA VAL A 356 -1.90 -17.84 33.13
C VAL A 356 -2.58 -17.42 34.43
N ASN A 357 -2.82 -16.13 34.64
CA ASN A 357 -3.48 -15.62 35.87
C ASN A 357 -5.00 -15.85 35.92
N THR A 358 -5.66 -16.15 34.79
CA THR A 358 -7.10 -16.42 34.73
C THR A 358 -7.43 -17.89 35.00
N VAL A 359 -6.47 -18.80 34.90
CA VAL A 359 -6.64 -20.20 35.28
C VAL A 359 -6.65 -20.27 36.80
N LYS A 360 -7.83 -20.13 37.44
CA LYS A 360 -8.02 -20.41 38.88
C LYS A 360 -7.77 -21.89 39.10
N ILE A 361 -6.56 -22.24 39.47
CA ILE A 361 -6.23 -23.62 39.84
C ILE A 361 -6.79 -23.90 41.22
N GLY A 362 -7.69 -24.85 41.28
CA GLY A 362 -8.22 -25.33 42.55
C GLY A 362 -7.11 -25.99 43.37
N ARG A 363 -7.14 -25.82 44.70
CA ARG A 363 -6.13 -26.42 45.62
C ARG A 363 -5.94 -27.93 45.40
N ASN A 364 -6.92 -28.63 44.85
CA ASN A 364 -6.89 -30.07 44.59
C ASN A 364 -6.56 -30.46 43.16
N ASP A 365 -6.47 -29.48 42.23
CA ASP A 365 -6.16 -29.75 40.82
C ASP A 365 -4.69 -30.16 40.65
N PRO A 366 -4.36 -30.83 39.52
CA PRO A 366 -2.97 -31.13 39.17
C PRO A 366 -2.13 -29.87 39.12
N CYS A 367 -0.90 -29.91 39.63
CA CYS A 367 -0.02 -28.76 39.65
C CYS A 367 0.42 -28.38 38.22
N ILE A 368 0.34 -27.10 37.87
CA ILE A 368 0.72 -26.56 36.57
C ILE A 368 2.20 -26.76 36.21
N CYS A 369 3.07 -27.04 37.21
CA CYS A 369 4.47 -27.33 36.96
C CYS A 369 4.73 -28.70 36.32
N GLY A 370 3.68 -29.47 36.02
CA GLY A 370 3.78 -30.81 35.41
C GLY A 370 4.28 -31.92 36.32
N SER A 371 4.39 -31.67 37.65
CA SER A 371 4.89 -32.63 38.64
C SER A 371 3.92 -33.78 38.95
N GLY A 372 2.69 -33.78 38.43
CA GLY A 372 1.64 -34.74 38.74
C GLY A 372 1.08 -34.64 40.17
N LYS A 373 1.56 -33.75 41.03
CA LYS A 373 1.07 -33.51 42.40
C LYS A 373 -0.08 -32.53 42.40
N LYS A 374 -0.95 -32.60 43.45
CA LYS A 374 -2.00 -31.57 43.65
C LYS A 374 -1.36 -30.21 43.91
N TYR A 375 -1.97 -29.12 43.34
CA TYR A 375 -1.43 -27.76 43.43
C TYR A 375 -1.05 -27.38 44.88
N LYS A 376 -1.93 -27.61 45.86
CA LYS A 376 -1.69 -27.35 47.30
C LYS A 376 -0.51 -28.12 47.92
N LYS A 377 -0.01 -29.15 47.25
CA LYS A 377 1.13 -29.96 47.70
C LYS A 377 2.38 -29.77 46.89
N CYS A 378 2.41 -28.76 46.01
CA CYS A 378 3.52 -28.47 45.10
C CYS A 378 3.83 -26.96 45.07
N CYS A 379 3.07 -26.18 44.27
CA CYS A 379 3.33 -24.75 44.03
C CYS A 379 2.25 -23.84 44.67
N GLY A 380 1.23 -24.38 45.28
CA GLY A 380 0.14 -23.64 45.94
C GLY A 380 0.23 -23.55 47.46
#